data_171fa7746bf8dbbfa9e4663fe5d5142c
#
_entry.id   171fa7746bf8dbbfa9e4663fe5d5142c
#
_cell.length_a   1.000
_cell.length_b   1.000
_cell.length_c   1.000
_cell.angle_alpha   90.00
_cell.angle_beta   90.00
_cell.angle_gamma   90.00
#
_symmetry.space_group_name_H-M   'P 1'
#
loop_
_entity.id
_entity.type
_entity.pdbx_description
1 polymer ?
#
loop_
_entity_poly.entity_id
_entity_poly.type
_entity_poly.pdbx_seq_one_letter_code
_entity_poly.pdbx_strand_id
1 'polypeptide(L)'
;MTEKKAVFDFKGWIREHHNTPYEIRLENDDLIKLVTEYGEASIQFTVIEEYTIVEFSIVSNKDHSVKFYLHFELNDENHAKQLYDEMVETLIGLKEEKTLRVLLSCSAGLTTSMFADNLNSVAGMLGLDYHFDAVSYMSIYEEAEKYDVILIAPQIGYMLKRLKESITEKPVLQIPTSVFASYDALAALKFIQSELEIFRQEKSNEQAHELSLIHISE
;
A
#
# COMPACT_ATOMS: atom_id res chain seq x y z
N MET A 1 30.16 39.44 11.17
CA MET A 1 30.36 38.74 9.91
C MET A 1 29.68 37.42 10.05
N THR A 2 28.45 37.31 9.57
CA THR A 2 27.69 36.05 9.55
C THR A 2 28.20 35.25 8.36
N GLU A 3 28.87 34.14 8.64
CA GLU A 3 29.22 33.15 7.59
C GLU A 3 27.94 32.73 6.88
N LYS A 4 27.82 33.03 5.59
CA LYS A 4 26.82 32.38 4.76
C LYS A 4 27.14 30.91 4.73
N LYS A 5 26.35 30.09 5.46
CA LYS A 5 26.34 28.65 5.33
C LYS A 5 26.16 28.34 3.84
N ALA A 6 27.11 27.60 3.24
CA ALA A 6 26.99 27.19 1.85
C ALA A 6 25.64 26.43 1.72
N VAL A 7 24.74 26.96 0.91
CA VAL A 7 23.45 26.31 0.66
C VAL A 7 23.75 25.02 -0.09
N PHE A 8 23.36 23.89 0.48
CA PHE A 8 23.49 22.57 -0.14
C PHE A 8 22.73 22.55 -1.48
N ASP A 9 23.44 22.23 -2.56
CA ASP A 9 22.83 22.09 -3.89
C ASP A 9 22.13 20.73 -4.02
N PHE A 10 20.93 20.66 -3.44
CA PHE A 10 20.13 19.43 -3.46
C PHE A 10 19.68 19.06 -4.88
N LYS A 11 19.39 20.04 -5.73
CA LYS A 11 19.04 19.79 -7.14
C LYS A 11 20.21 19.16 -7.90
N GLY A 12 21.42 19.67 -7.73
CA GLY A 12 22.63 19.11 -8.31
C GLY A 12 22.91 17.71 -7.79
N TRP A 13 22.77 17.51 -6.48
CA TRP A 13 22.95 16.19 -5.87
C TRP A 13 21.97 15.15 -6.43
N ILE A 14 20.68 15.46 -6.59
CA ILE A 14 19.68 14.57 -7.21
C ILE A 14 20.08 14.20 -8.64
N ARG A 15 20.54 15.17 -9.43
CA ARG A 15 20.96 14.96 -10.83
C ARG A 15 22.16 14.04 -10.96
N GLU A 16 23.07 14.06 -10.00
CA GLU A 16 24.27 13.23 -9.97
C GLU A 16 24.02 11.84 -9.34
N HIS A 17 22.94 11.69 -8.57
CA HIS A 17 22.61 10.48 -7.80
C HIS A 17 21.77 9.51 -8.65
N HIS A 18 22.38 9.01 -9.74
CA HIS A 18 21.74 8.05 -10.62
C HIS A 18 21.82 6.63 -10.05
N ASN A 19 20.80 6.19 -9.35
CA ASN A 19 20.57 4.76 -9.09
C ASN A 19 19.46 4.25 -10.03
N THR A 20 19.80 3.42 -11.01
CA THR A 20 18.78 2.63 -11.73
C THR A 20 17.94 1.88 -10.71
N PRO A 21 16.60 2.06 -10.65
CA PRO A 21 15.72 1.71 -11.78
C PRO A 21 14.74 2.81 -12.25
N TYR A 22 15.04 4.07 -12.10
CA TYR A 22 14.17 5.16 -12.57
C TYR A 22 14.88 6.08 -13.55
N GLU A 23 14.12 6.76 -14.41
CA GLU A 23 14.58 7.81 -15.29
C GLU A 23 14.39 9.18 -14.64
N ILE A 24 15.40 10.05 -14.68
CA ILE A 24 15.27 11.45 -14.22
C ILE A 24 14.87 12.32 -15.39
N ARG A 25 13.78 13.06 -15.25
CA ARG A 25 13.32 14.07 -16.20
C ARG A 25 13.29 15.43 -15.55
N LEU A 26 13.90 16.42 -16.22
CA LEU A 26 13.87 17.82 -15.80
C LEU A 26 12.76 18.51 -16.58
N GLU A 27 11.64 18.77 -15.93
CA GLU A 27 10.51 19.45 -16.55
C GLU A 27 10.78 20.97 -16.67
N ASN A 28 11.42 21.55 -15.66
CA ASN A 28 11.89 22.92 -15.64
C ASN A 28 12.94 23.10 -14.53
N ASP A 29 13.36 24.34 -14.27
CA ASP A 29 14.39 24.65 -13.27
C ASP A 29 13.98 24.26 -11.83
N ASP A 30 12.69 24.16 -11.56
CA ASP A 30 12.15 23.94 -10.22
C ASP A 30 11.41 22.60 -10.06
N LEU A 31 11.26 21.80 -11.11
CA LEU A 31 10.56 20.52 -11.08
C LEU A 31 11.41 19.40 -11.69
N ILE A 32 11.74 18.43 -10.85
CA ILE A 32 12.40 17.18 -11.23
C ILE A 32 11.40 16.05 -11.10
N LYS A 33 11.37 15.16 -12.10
CA LYS A 33 10.56 13.93 -12.05
C LYS A 33 11.45 12.71 -12.08
N LEU A 34 11.09 11.72 -11.27
CA LEU A 34 11.65 10.38 -11.31
C LEU A 34 10.57 9.44 -11.86
N VAL A 35 10.85 8.81 -12.99
CA VAL A 35 9.84 8.03 -13.73
C VAL A 35 10.21 6.55 -13.75
N THR A 36 9.25 5.71 -13.38
CA THR A 36 9.30 4.26 -13.52
C THR A 36 8.13 3.78 -14.38
N GLU A 37 8.08 2.50 -14.73
CA GLU A 37 6.91 1.89 -15.38
C GLU A 37 5.66 1.94 -14.49
N TYR A 38 5.83 1.94 -13.16
CA TYR A 38 4.75 1.76 -12.18
C TYR A 38 4.28 3.07 -11.54
N GLY A 39 5.06 4.14 -11.64
CA GLY A 39 4.71 5.43 -11.06
C GLY A 39 5.68 6.55 -11.40
N GLU A 40 5.29 7.76 -11.05
CA GLU A 40 6.05 8.98 -11.23
C GLU A 40 6.17 9.71 -9.90
N ALA A 41 7.39 10.02 -9.48
CA ALA A 41 7.64 10.94 -8.38
C ALA A 41 7.94 12.35 -8.93
N SER A 42 7.37 13.36 -8.27
CA SER A 42 7.61 14.76 -8.54
C SER A 42 8.34 15.41 -7.37
N ILE A 43 9.39 16.15 -7.64
CA ILE A 43 10.19 16.92 -6.68
C ILE A 43 10.10 18.37 -7.09
N GLN A 44 9.26 19.13 -6.39
CA GLN A 44 9.02 20.54 -6.66
C GLN A 44 9.79 21.41 -5.66
N PHE A 45 10.52 22.41 -6.17
CA PHE A 45 11.21 23.40 -5.37
C PHE A 45 10.46 24.74 -5.45
N THR A 46 10.19 25.33 -4.31
CA THR A 46 9.54 26.65 -4.21
C THR A 46 10.35 27.52 -3.29
N VAL A 47 10.80 28.68 -3.80
CA VAL A 47 11.51 29.68 -2.99
C VAL A 47 10.52 30.71 -2.49
N ILE A 48 10.45 30.85 -1.17
CA ILE A 48 9.59 31.83 -0.49
C ILE A 48 10.53 32.68 0.39
N GLU A 49 10.72 33.92 -0.01
CA GLU A 49 11.67 34.85 0.64
C GLU A 49 13.10 34.26 0.67
N GLU A 50 13.57 33.84 1.84
CA GLU A 50 14.90 33.23 2.04
C GLU A 50 14.84 31.70 2.25
N TYR A 51 13.65 31.12 2.24
CA TYR A 51 13.42 29.69 2.49
C TYR A 51 13.20 28.95 1.18
N THR A 52 13.75 27.75 1.08
CA THR A 52 13.44 26.83 -0.01
C THR A 52 12.58 25.69 0.54
N ILE A 53 11.35 25.58 0.06
CA ILE A 53 10.46 24.48 0.37
C ILE A 53 10.58 23.44 -0.74
N VAL A 54 10.75 22.19 -0.36
CA VAL A 54 10.75 21.04 -1.27
C VAL A 54 9.50 20.23 -1.00
N GLU A 55 8.79 19.92 -2.08
CA GLU A 55 7.61 19.07 -2.05
C GLU A 55 7.88 17.78 -2.82
N PHE A 56 7.61 16.65 -2.21
CA PHE A 56 7.66 15.33 -2.82
C PHE A 56 6.27 14.77 -2.98
N SER A 57 5.98 14.21 -4.15
CA SER A 57 4.76 13.44 -4.39
C SER A 57 5.04 12.26 -5.30
N ILE A 58 4.34 11.13 -5.07
CA ILE A 58 4.37 9.97 -5.95
C ILE A 58 2.95 9.67 -6.39
N VAL A 59 2.77 9.48 -7.68
CA VAL A 59 1.52 9.05 -8.29
C VAL A 59 1.74 7.71 -8.96
N SER A 60 0.89 6.74 -8.65
CA SER A 60 0.90 5.42 -9.28
C SER A 60 0.34 5.50 -10.70
N ASN A 61 1.02 4.87 -11.67
CA ASN A 61 0.53 4.75 -13.05
C ASN A 61 -0.64 3.77 -13.18
N LYS A 62 -0.86 2.92 -12.17
CA LYS A 62 -1.87 1.87 -12.18
C LYS A 62 -3.28 2.38 -11.89
N ASP A 63 -3.40 3.21 -10.86
CA ASP A 63 -4.68 3.68 -10.33
C ASP A 63 -4.76 5.21 -10.18
N HIS A 64 -3.68 5.91 -10.58
CA HIS A 64 -3.53 7.37 -10.45
C HIS A 64 -3.67 7.90 -9.01
N SER A 65 -3.53 7.02 -8.01
CA SER A 65 -3.55 7.42 -6.61
C SER A 65 -2.22 8.04 -6.19
N VAL A 66 -2.30 8.96 -5.21
CA VAL A 66 -1.11 9.51 -4.56
C VAL A 66 -0.63 8.50 -3.52
N LYS A 67 0.59 7.99 -3.69
CA LYS A 67 1.22 6.98 -2.83
C LYS A 67 2.16 7.57 -1.80
N PHE A 68 2.65 8.78 -2.05
CA PHE A 68 3.55 9.50 -1.16
C PHE A 68 3.31 10.99 -1.32
N TYR A 69 3.28 11.73 -0.22
CA TYR A 69 3.23 13.18 -0.24
C TYR A 69 3.85 13.74 1.03
N LEU A 70 4.82 14.62 0.89
CA LEU A 70 5.36 15.41 1.99
C LEU A 70 5.97 16.72 1.46
N HIS A 71 6.10 17.70 2.33
CA HIS A 71 6.87 18.91 2.07
C HIS A 71 7.74 19.26 3.27
N PHE A 72 8.88 19.87 3.03
CA PHE A 72 9.82 20.28 4.07
C PHE A 72 10.65 21.50 3.66
N GLU A 73 11.21 22.20 4.63
CA GLU A 73 12.17 23.27 4.40
C GLU A 73 13.56 22.65 4.18
N LEU A 74 14.23 23.09 3.11
CA LEU A 74 15.59 22.64 2.76
C LEU A 74 16.64 23.37 3.62
N ASN A 75 16.84 22.92 4.85
CA ASN A 75 17.76 23.52 5.79
C ASN A 75 18.81 22.53 6.34
N ASP A 76 18.61 21.24 6.15
CA ASP A 76 19.51 20.16 6.56
C ASP A 76 19.73 19.16 5.44
N GLU A 77 21.00 18.96 5.06
CA GLU A 77 21.41 18.08 3.97
C GLU A 77 21.10 16.61 4.24
N ASN A 78 21.38 16.13 5.46
CA ASN A 78 21.19 14.73 5.78
C ASN A 78 19.70 14.38 5.84
N HIS A 79 18.89 15.27 6.41
CA HIS A 79 17.45 15.12 6.48
C HIS A 79 16.84 15.08 5.07
N ALA A 80 17.25 16.00 4.18
CA ALA A 80 16.77 16.04 2.79
C ALA A 80 17.11 14.76 2.02
N LYS A 81 18.32 14.22 2.20
CA LYS A 81 18.76 12.95 1.60
C LYS A 81 17.96 11.76 2.12
N GLN A 82 17.74 11.69 3.44
CA GLN A 82 16.93 10.63 4.04
C GLN A 82 15.49 10.63 3.47
N LEU A 83 14.84 11.79 3.42
CA LEU A 83 13.50 11.91 2.85
C LEU A 83 13.45 11.54 1.35
N TYR A 84 14.51 11.87 0.60
CA TYR A 84 14.65 11.45 -0.79
C TYR A 84 14.75 9.93 -0.91
N ASP A 85 15.55 9.30 -0.09
CA ASP A 85 15.72 7.83 -0.09
C ASP A 85 14.40 7.13 0.25
N GLU A 86 13.65 7.62 1.25
CA GLU A 86 12.31 7.11 1.60
C GLU A 86 11.31 7.25 0.43
N MET A 87 11.35 8.39 -0.27
CA MET A 87 10.53 8.61 -1.46
C MET A 87 10.92 7.63 -2.58
N VAL A 88 12.23 7.46 -2.84
CA VAL A 88 12.73 6.55 -3.89
C VAL A 88 12.39 5.10 -3.57
N GLU A 89 12.54 4.65 -2.33
CA GLU A 89 12.12 3.31 -1.89
C GLU A 89 10.64 3.08 -2.15
N THR A 90 9.79 4.07 -1.85
CA THR A 90 8.36 4.01 -2.12
C THR A 90 8.07 3.92 -3.63
N LEU A 91 8.74 4.73 -4.46
CA LEU A 91 8.58 4.72 -5.91
C LEU A 91 8.96 3.35 -6.53
N ILE A 92 10.08 2.79 -6.08
CA ILE A 92 10.55 1.49 -6.54
C ILE A 92 9.62 0.37 -6.06
N GLY A 93 9.13 0.47 -4.83
CA GLY A 93 8.19 -0.48 -4.23
C GLY A 93 6.86 -0.60 -4.97
N LEU A 94 6.46 0.39 -5.78
CA LEU A 94 5.25 0.31 -6.62
C LEU A 94 5.28 -0.87 -7.61
N LYS A 95 6.45 -1.35 -7.99
CA LYS A 95 6.61 -2.53 -8.84
C LYS A 95 5.98 -3.79 -8.24
N GLU A 96 5.97 -3.88 -6.93
CA GLU A 96 5.48 -5.06 -6.20
C GLU A 96 4.02 -4.93 -5.78
N GLU A 97 3.38 -3.78 -6.03
CA GLU A 97 1.96 -3.59 -5.75
C GLU A 97 1.11 -4.47 -6.68
N LYS A 98 0.67 -5.60 -6.15
CA LYS A 98 -0.28 -6.48 -6.80
C LYS A 98 -1.70 -6.05 -6.49
N THR A 99 -2.62 -6.28 -7.45
CA THR A 99 -4.06 -6.19 -7.18
C THR A 99 -4.41 -7.06 -5.98
N LEU A 100 -4.99 -6.49 -4.94
CA LEU A 100 -5.48 -7.26 -3.79
C LEU A 100 -6.73 -8.03 -4.22
N ARG A 101 -6.64 -9.36 -4.25
CA ARG A 101 -7.73 -10.24 -4.61
C ARG A 101 -8.42 -10.78 -3.35
N VAL A 102 -9.70 -10.49 -3.21
CA VAL A 102 -10.51 -10.85 -2.05
C VAL A 102 -11.62 -11.81 -2.46
N LEU A 103 -11.64 -12.99 -1.84
CA LEU A 103 -12.68 -13.97 -2.07
C LEU A 103 -13.77 -13.83 -1.00
N LEU A 104 -14.99 -13.50 -1.42
CA LEU A 104 -16.17 -13.53 -0.53
C LEU A 104 -16.83 -14.88 -0.58
N SER A 105 -17.31 -15.36 0.57
CA SER A 105 -18.05 -16.61 0.62
C SER A 105 -19.24 -16.57 1.58
N CYS A 106 -20.33 -17.20 1.17
CA CYS A 106 -21.51 -17.50 2.00
C CYS A 106 -22.05 -18.89 1.69
N SER A 107 -23.15 -19.26 2.28
CA SER A 107 -23.75 -20.60 2.13
C SER A 107 -24.05 -20.98 0.67
N ALA A 108 -24.59 -20.04 -0.13
CA ALA A 108 -24.99 -20.28 -1.52
C ALA A 108 -24.26 -19.43 -2.58
N GLY A 109 -23.45 -18.46 -2.19
CA GLY A 109 -22.71 -17.58 -3.10
C GLY A 109 -23.50 -16.39 -3.64
N LEU A 110 -24.82 -16.44 -3.71
CA LEU A 110 -25.64 -15.43 -4.38
C LEU A 110 -25.55 -14.04 -3.68
N THR A 111 -25.76 -14.01 -2.39
CA THR A 111 -25.75 -12.76 -1.59
C THR A 111 -24.36 -12.10 -1.60
N THR A 112 -23.30 -12.91 -1.56
CA THR A 112 -21.92 -12.42 -1.63
C THR A 112 -21.54 -11.97 -3.03
N SER A 113 -22.12 -12.51 -4.10
CA SER A 113 -21.90 -12.00 -5.46
C SER A 113 -22.39 -10.56 -5.61
N MET A 114 -23.60 -10.27 -5.14
CA MET A 114 -24.12 -8.88 -5.16
C MET A 114 -23.26 -7.93 -4.31
N PHE A 115 -22.75 -8.42 -3.19
CA PHE A 115 -21.89 -7.61 -2.33
C PHE A 115 -20.50 -7.42 -2.95
N ALA A 116 -19.94 -8.43 -3.62
CA ALA A 116 -18.68 -8.32 -4.37
C ALA A 116 -18.78 -7.29 -5.50
N ASP A 117 -19.88 -7.27 -6.26
CA ASP A 117 -20.11 -6.27 -7.30
C ASP A 117 -20.14 -4.85 -6.75
N ASN A 118 -20.81 -4.65 -5.60
CA ASN A 118 -20.82 -3.36 -4.92
C ASN A 118 -19.42 -2.97 -4.40
N LEU A 119 -18.67 -3.90 -3.81
CA LEU A 119 -17.31 -3.67 -3.36
C LEU A 119 -16.36 -3.30 -4.51
N ASN A 120 -16.44 -4.00 -5.65
CA ASN A 120 -15.68 -3.67 -6.85
C ASN A 120 -15.99 -2.26 -7.35
N SER A 121 -17.27 -1.88 -7.37
CA SER A 121 -17.70 -0.55 -7.78
C SER A 121 -17.14 0.54 -6.86
N VAL A 122 -17.27 0.38 -5.55
CA VAL A 122 -16.80 1.36 -4.56
C VAL A 122 -15.27 1.42 -4.51
N ALA A 123 -14.58 0.29 -4.59
CA ALA A 123 -13.12 0.24 -4.67
C ALA A 123 -12.61 1.01 -5.92
N GLY A 124 -13.24 0.80 -7.08
CA GLY A 124 -12.92 1.54 -8.30
C GLY A 124 -13.15 3.05 -8.18
N MET A 125 -14.22 3.49 -7.52
CA MET A 125 -14.48 4.91 -7.25
C MET A 125 -13.45 5.55 -6.32
N LEU A 126 -12.89 4.77 -5.40
CA LEU A 126 -11.87 5.21 -4.45
C LEU A 126 -10.43 5.07 -4.99
N GLY A 127 -10.26 4.57 -6.23
CA GLY A 127 -8.94 4.31 -6.81
C GLY A 127 -8.17 3.18 -6.11
N LEU A 128 -8.86 2.26 -5.42
CA LEU A 128 -8.25 1.10 -4.77
C LEU A 128 -8.10 -0.04 -5.78
N ASP A 129 -6.90 -0.60 -5.88
CA ASP A 129 -6.63 -1.75 -6.73
C ASP A 129 -7.01 -3.06 -6.03
N TYR A 130 -8.29 -3.21 -5.78
CA TYR A 130 -8.90 -4.37 -5.16
C TYR A 130 -9.82 -5.07 -6.16
N HIS A 131 -9.83 -6.40 -6.11
CA HIS A 131 -10.72 -7.23 -6.90
C HIS A 131 -11.45 -8.23 -6.00
N PHE A 132 -12.76 -8.20 -6.07
CA PHE A 132 -13.65 -9.02 -5.25
C PHE A 132 -14.40 -10.03 -6.10
N ASP A 133 -14.28 -11.31 -5.75
CA ASP A 133 -15.05 -12.40 -6.31
C ASP A 133 -15.85 -13.09 -5.20
N ALA A 134 -16.89 -13.85 -5.58
CA ALA A 134 -17.72 -14.56 -4.65
C ALA A 134 -17.91 -16.02 -5.04
N VAL A 135 -17.85 -16.91 -4.03
CA VAL A 135 -18.10 -18.35 -4.21
C VAL A 135 -18.99 -18.90 -3.09
N SER A 136 -19.54 -20.11 -3.31
CA SER A 136 -20.14 -20.86 -2.22
C SER A 136 -19.06 -21.35 -1.25
N TYR A 137 -19.44 -21.60 0.01
CA TYR A 137 -18.49 -22.10 1.02
C TYR A 137 -17.83 -23.44 0.63
N MET A 138 -18.47 -24.23 -0.22
CA MET A 138 -17.96 -25.52 -0.68
C MET A 138 -16.71 -25.39 -1.54
N SER A 139 -16.56 -24.27 -2.24
CA SER A 139 -15.45 -24.00 -3.17
C SER A 139 -14.30 -23.21 -2.54
N ILE A 140 -14.39 -22.80 -1.26
CA ILE A 140 -13.36 -21.95 -0.64
C ILE A 140 -11.98 -22.58 -0.76
N TYR A 141 -11.82 -23.86 -0.43
CA TYR A 141 -10.51 -24.51 -0.41
C TYR A 141 -9.89 -24.67 -1.79
N GLU A 142 -10.70 -24.85 -2.83
CA GLU A 142 -10.24 -24.97 -4.22
C GLU A 142 -9.81 -23.62 -4.78
N GLU A 143 -10.50 -22.55 -4.38
CA GLU A 143 -10.29 -21.22 -4.92
C GLU A 143 -9.31 -20.36 -4.09
N ALA A 144 -9.13 -20.67 -2.81
CA ALA A 144 -8.38 -19.85 -1.86
C ALA A 144 -6.96 -19.47 -2.33
N GLU A 145 -6.27 -20.36 -3.05
CA GLU A 145 -4.90 -20.10 -3.53
C GLU A 145 -4.80 -18.88 -4.48
N LYS A 146 -5.86 -18.55 -5.19
CA LYS A 146 -5.92 -17.47 -6.18
C LYS A 146 -6.13 -16.08 -5.55
N TYR A 147 -6.39 -16.02 -4.24
CA TYR A 147 -6.76 -14.81 -3.52
C TYR A 147 -5.81 -14.51 -2.38
N ASP A 148 -5.73 -13.23 -2.02
CA ASP A 148 -4.88 -12.74 -0.94
C ASP A 148 -5.62 -12.67 0.40
N VAL A 149 -6.96 -12.58 0.36
CA VAL A 149 -7.84 -12.50 1.53
C VAL A 149 -9.07 -13.37 1.31
N ILE A 150 -9.48 -14.09 2.34
CA ILE A 150 -10.76 -14.81 2.37
C ILE A 150 -11.69 -14.09 3.33
N LEU A 151 -12.85 -13.68 2.85
CA LEU A 151 -13.85 -12.93 3.59
C LEU A 151 -15.15 -13.70 3.66
N ILE A 152 -15.51 -14.24 4.83
CA ILE A 152 -16.71 -15.05 5.01
C ILE A 152 -17.88 -14.25 5.56
N ALA A 153 -19.07 -14.57 5.07
CA ALA A 153 -20.30 -13.98 5.57
C ALA A 153 -20.66 -14.51 6.98
N PRO A 154 -21.38 -13.73 7.80
CA PRO A 154 -21.74 -14.14 9.16
C PRO A 154 -22.49 -15.48 9.24
N GLN A 155 -23.26 -15.84 8.22
CA GLN A 155 -24.04 -17.08 8.17
C GLN A 155 -23.17 -18.35 8.23
N ILE A 156 -21.91 -18.26 7.78
CA ILE A 156 -20.94 -19.36 7.83
C ILE A 156 -19.81 -19.10 8.83
N GLY A 157 -20.02 -18.18 9.78
CA GLY A 157 -19.04 -17.84 10.81
C GLY A 157 -18.57 -19.01 11.66
N TYR A 158 -19.37 -20.07 11.78
CA TYR A 158 -18.99 -21.32 12.45
C TYR A 158 -17.79 -22.02 11.78
N MET A 159 -17.49 -21.70 10.51
CA MET A 159 -16.35 -22.25 9.78
C MET A 159 -15.05 -21.47 10.03
N LEU A 160 -15.12 -20.27 10.60
CA LEU A 160 -13.98 -19.35 10.70
C LEU A 160 -12.75 -20.01 11.32
N LYS A 161 -12.93 -20.67 12.45
CA LYS A 161 -11.83 -21.35 13.16
C LYS A 161 -11.16 -22.39 12.27
N ARG A 162 -11.94 -23.28 11.67
CA ARG A 162 -11.44 -24.35 10.79
C ARG A 162 -10.74 -23.80 9.55
N LEU A 163 -11.26 -22.73 8.95
CA LEU A 163 -10.64 -22.08 7.80
C LEU A 163 -9.29 -21.45 8.18
N LYS A 164 -9.21 -20.75 9.32
CA LYS A 164 -7.94 -20.18 9.82
C LYS A 164 -6.89 -21.25 10.14
N GLU A 165 -7.29 -22.40 10.64
CA GLU A 165 -6.38 -23.54 10.91
C GLU A 165 -5.86 -24.19 9.62
N SER A 166 -6.66 -24.15 8.54
CA SER A 166 -6.30 -24.77 7.25
C SER A 166 -5.64 -23.82 6.27
N ILE A 167 -5.91 -22.51 6.39
CA ILE A 167 -5.39 -21.45 5.51
C ILE A 167 -4.62 -20.48 6.39
N THR A 168 -3.32 -20.75 6.57
CA THR A 168 -2.45 -20.00 7.50
C THR A 168 -1.68 -18.87 6.82
N GLU A 169 -1.50 -18.94 5.49
CA GLU A 169 -0.64 -18.04 4.73
C GLU A 169 -1.29 -16.68 4.43
N LYS A 170 -2.59 -16.58 4.62
CA LYS A 170 -3.37 -15.37 4.30
C LYS A 170 -4.48 -15.15 5.33
N PRO A 171 -4.96 -13.90 5.51
CA PRO A 171 -6.03 -13.60 6.44
C PRO A 171 -7.35 -14.22 5.99
N VAL A 172 -8.00 -14.92 6.93
CA VAL A 172 -9.38 -15.38 6.84
C VAL A 172 -10.19 -14.57 7.82
N LEU A 173 -11.13 -13.77 7.32
CA LEU A 173 -11.87 -12.77 8.08
C LEU A 173 -13.37 -13.06 8.00
N GLN A 174 -14.10 -12.73 9.06
CA GLN A 174 -15.55 -12.72 9.03
C GLN A 174 -16.05 -11.28 8.92
N ILE A 175 -16.89 -11.00 7.93
CA ILE A 175 -17.52 -9.68 7.76
C ILE A 175 -18.36 -9.38 9.00
N PRO A 176 -18.25 -8.18 9.62
CA PRO A 176 -19.15 -7.79 10.72
C PRO A 176 -20.62 -7.88 10.27
N THR A 177 -21.47 -8.43 11.14
CA THR A 177 -22.87 -8.71 10.81
C THR A 177 -23.63 -7.46 10.35
N SER A 178 -23.38 -6.31 11.00
CA SER A 178 -24.00 -5.04 10.62
C SER A 178 -23.58 -4.57 9.23
N VAL A 179 -22.31 -4.72 8.89
CA VAL A 179 -21.74 -4.34 7.60
C VAL A 179 -22.33 -5.21 6.48
N PHE A 180 -22.39 -6.52 6.71
CA PHE A 180 -22.96 -7.45 5.74
C PHE A 180 -24.47 -7.24 5.55
N ALA A 181 -25.22 -7.04 6.63
CA ALA A 181 -26.68 -6.85 6.59
C ALA A 181 -27.09 -5.56 5.84
N SER A 182 -26.28 -4.51 5.91
CA SER A 182 -26.54 -3.24 5.21
C SER A 182 -25.87 -3.14 3.84
N TYR A 183 -25.08 -4.12 3.41
CA TYR A 183 -24.25 -4.09 2.22
C TYR A 183 -23.34 -2.85 2.16
N ASP A 184 -22.84 -2.42 3.33
CA ASP A 184 -21.99 -1.24 3.45
C ASP A 184 -20.57 -1.53 2.92
N ALA A 185 -20.38 -1.27 1.63
CA ALA A 185 -19.11 -1.51 0.96
C ALA A 185 -17.97 -0.64 1.55
N LEU A 186 -18.24 0.61 1.92
CA LEU A 186 -17.21 1.49 2.49
C LEU A 186 -16.74 1.00 3.86
N ALA A 187 -17.65 0.58 4.72
CA ALA A 187 -17.31 0.00 6.02
C ALA A 187 -16.57 -1.34 5.85
N ALA A 188 -16.96 -2.16 4.86
CA ALA A 188 -16.26 -3.41 4.56
C ALA A 188 -14.83 -3.17 4.07
N LEU A 189 -14.60 -2.21 3.18
CA LEU A 189 -13.25 -1.83 2.71
C LEU A 189 -12.36 -1.37 3.86
N LYS A 190 -12.86 -0.49 4.74
CA LYS A 190 -12.13 -0.04 5.94
C LYS A 190 -11.80 -1.21 6.88
N PHE A 191 -12.75 -2.11 7.08
CA PHE A 191 -12.54 -3.31 7.88
C PHE A 191 -11.41 -4.19 7.30
N ILE A 192 -11.45 -4.48 5.99
CA ILE A 192 -10.41 -5.26 5.31
C ILE A 192 -9.04 -4.60 5.46
N GLN A 193 -8.93 -3.28 5.24
CA GLN A 193 -7.68 -2.55 5.37
C GLN A 193 -7.10 -2.64 6.78
N SER A 194 -7.93 -2.45 7.80
CA SER A 194 -7.52 -2.54 9.20
C SER A 194 -7.02 -3.95 9.56
N GLU A 195 -7.74 -4.99 9.16
CA GLU A 195 -7.37 -6.37 9.45
C GLU A 195 -6.10 -6.83 8.70
N LEU A 196 -5.91 -6.34 7.46
CA LEU A 196 -4.69 -6.58 6.71
C LEU A 196 -3.46 -5.98 7.39
N GLU A 197 -3.61 -4.79 7.96
CA GLU A 197 -2.52 -4.13 8.68
C GLU A 197 -2.13 -4.91 9.93
N ILE A 198 -3.12 -5.38 10.70
CA ILE A 198 -2.92 -6.24 11.86
C ILE A 198 -2.21 -7.55 11.44
N PHE A 199 -2.69 -8.22 10.41
CA PHE A 199 -2.12 -9.48 9.94
C PHE A 199 -0.65 -9.32 9.50
N ARG A 200 -0.31 -8.23 8.81
CA ARG A 200 1.07 -7.92 8.40
C ARG A 200 1.98 -7.70 9.60
N GLN A 201 1.51 -6.98 10.61
CA GLN A 201 2.26 -6.75 11.86
C GLN A 201 2.51 -8.05 12.62
N GLU A 202 1.50 -8.93 12.73
CA GLU A 202 1.65 -10.23 13.37
C GLU A 202 2.68 -11.10 12.65
N LYS A 203 2.63 -11.18 11.32
CA LYS A 203 3.61 -11.93 10.52
C LYS A 203 5.04 -11.38 10.64
N SER A 204 5.20 -10.06 10.65
CA SER A 204 6.52 -9.43 10.85
C SER A 204 7.09 -9.77 12.22
N ASN A 205 6.27 -9.79 13.27
CA ASN A 205 6.70 -10.13 14.62
C ASN A 205 7.07 -11.62 14.75
N GLU A 206 6.32 -12.52 14.12
CA GLU A 206 6.63 -13.95 14.07
C GLU A 206 7.99 -14.20 13.40
N GLN A 207 8.25 -13.58 12.24
CA GLN A 207 9.52 -13.70 11.52
C GLN A 207 10.71 -13.14 12.34
N ALA A 208 10.52 -11.98 13.01
CA ALA A 208 11.54 -11.40 13.86
C ALA A 208 11.87 -12.31 15.05
N HIS A 209 10.86 -12.97 15.63
CA HIS A 209 11.04 -13.91 16.72
C HIS A 209 11.79 -15.19 16.27
N GLU A 210 11.45 -15.76 15.12
CA GLU A 210 12.15 -16.92 14.55
C GLU A 210 13.62 -16.62 14.27
N LEU A 211 13.93 -15.45 13.68
CA LEU A 211 15.31 -15.02 13.42
C LEU A 211 16.10 -14.83 14.72
N SER A 212 15.48 -14.35 15.80
CA SER A 212 16.13 -14.19 17.09
C SER A 212 16.49 -15.53 17.76
N LEU A 213 15.68 -16.56 17.56
CA LEU A 213 15.92 -17.91 18.10
C LEU A 213 17.06 -18.63 17.39
N ILE A 214 17.26 -18.37 16.09
CA ILE A 214 18.37 -18.96 15.29
C ILE A 214 19.71 -18.40 15.77
N HIS A 215 19.78 -17.12 16.15
CA HIS A 215 21.03 -16.46 16.62
C HIS A 215 21.43 -16.83 18.05
N ILE A 216 20.57 -17.49 18.82
CA ILE A 216 20.87 -17.93 20.20
C ILE A 216 21.41 -19.37 20.23
N SER A 217 21.38 -20.08 19.08
CA SER A 217 21.78 -21.49 18.98
C SER A 217 23.19 -21.69 18.41
N GLU A 218 23.98 -20.62 18.20
CA GLU A 218 25.41 -20.64 17.91
C GLU A 218 26.23 -20.19 19.15
#